data_33a91a1c28e386fcb536ff3f34233fd1
#
_entry.id   33a91a1c28e386fcb536ff3f34233fd1
#
_cell.length_a   1.000
_cell.length_b   1.000
_cell.length_c   1.000
_cell.angle_alpha   90.00
_cell.angle_beta   90.00
_cell.angle_gamma   90.00
#
_symmetry.space_group_name_H-M   'P 1'
#
loop_
_entity.id
_entity.type
_entity.pdbx_description
1 polymer ?
#
loop_
_entity_poly.entity_id
_entity_poly.type
_entity_poly.pdbx_seq_one_letter_code
_entity_poly.pdbx_strand_id
1 'polypeptide(L)'
;MLFLLIMPNDARGHAYPEHADPKVGATINTSPDRVRIWFDSELEPAFSTIMVHNAESTMVNNKDGRVNPTDATLLEVSVPRLPPGKYRVIWSVVARDGHLTSGDYTFSIR
;
A
#
# COMPACT_ATOMS: atom_id res chain seq x y z
N MET A 1 -14.72 -23.46 31.53
CA MET A 1 -14.38 -23.01 30.94
C MET A 1 -13.88 -22.35 30.20
N LEU A 2 -13.96 -22.14 29.84
CA LEU A 2 -13.52 -21.53 29.01
C LEU A 2 -13.00 -20.90 28.36
N PHE A 3 -12.88 -20.63 27.93
CA PHE A 3 -12.42 -20.11 27.17
C PHE A 3 -12.06 -19.32 26.46
N LEU A 4 -12.11 -19.16 26.35
CA LEU A 4 -11.80 -18.52 25.67
C LEU A 4 -11.34 -17.89 25.04
N LEU A 5 -11.36 -17.71 24.81
CA LEU A 5 -10.96 -17.23 24.12
C LEU A 5 -10.55 -16.60 23.44
N ILE A 6 -10.51 -16.34 23.23
CA ILE A 6 -10.21 -15.89 22.52
C ILE A 6 -9.80 -15.14 21.87
N MET A 7 -9.74 -14.81 21.51
CA MET A 7 -9.40 -14.25 20.88
C MET A 7 -8.88 -13.55 20.34
N PRO A 8 -8.83 -13.19 19.93
CA PRO A 8 -8.33 -12.54 19.29
C PRO A 8 -7.74 -11.78 18.86
N ASN A 9 -7.62 -11.46 18.62
CA ASN A 9 -7.09 -10.82 18.28
C ASN A 9 -6.37 -10.47 17.71
N ASP A 10 -6.63 -10.72 17.67
CA ASP A 10 -5.95 -10.53 17.03
C ASP A 10 -5.63 -9.65 15.91
N ALA A 11 -6.28 -9.24 15.34
CA ALA A 11 -6.13 -8.27 14.26
C ALA A 11 -5.37 -7.04 14.68
N ARG A 12 -5.23 -6.85 15.93
CA ARG A 12 -4.53 -5.70 16.47
C ARG A 12 -3.07 -5.63 16.05
N GLY A 13 -2.46 -6.75 15.72
CA GLY A 13 -1.10 -6.77 15.26
C GLY A 13 -0.93 -6.55 13.77
N HIS A 14 -2.02 -6.44 13.02
CA HIS A 14 -1.96 -6.30 11.58
C HIS A 14 -2.05 -4.83 11.18
N ALA A 15 -1.43 -4.49 10.06
CA ALA A 15 -1.53 -3.17 9.47
C ALA A 15 -2.51 -3.23 8.31
N TYR A 16 -3.55 -2.40 8.35
CA TYR A 16 -4.54 -2.31 7.30
C TYR A 16 -4.56 -0.90 6.72
N PRO A 17 -4.79 -0.76 5.42
CA PRO A 17 -4.88 0.56 4.80
C PRO A 17 -6.06 1.35 5.36
N GLU A 18 -5.80 2.62 5.70
CA GLU A 18 -6.85 3.56 6.10
C GLU A 18 -7.26 4.44 4.94
N HIS A 19 -6.30 4.90 4.15
CA HIS A 19 -6.60 5.63 2.93
C HIS A 19 -5.40 5.56 1.99
N ALA A 20 -5.66 5.92 0.73
CA ALA A 20 -4.65 5.87 -0.32
C ALA A 20 -4.78 7.10 -1.22
N ASP A 21 -3.68 7.46 -1.89
CA ASP A 21 -3.63 8.52 -2.86
C ASP A 21 -2.72 8.06 -4.02
N PRO A 22 -3.25 7.82 -5.22
CA PRO A 22 -4.66 7.94 -5.64
C PRO A 22 -5.58 7.00 -4.87
N LYS A 23 -6.84 7.42 -4.73
CA LYS A 23 -7.83 6.63 -3.97
C LYS A 23 -8.19 5.35 -4.70
N VAL A 24 -8.60 4.34 -3.94
CA VAL A 24 -9.09 3.08 -4.48
C VAL A 24 -10.23 3.33 -5.46
N GLY A 25 -10.08 2.84 -6.68
CA GLY A 25 -11.08 2.95 -7.72
C GLY A 25 -11.20 4.33 -8.35
N ALA A 26 -10.34 5.27 -8.00
CA ALA A 26 -10.44 6.64 -8.52
C ALA A 26 -10.05 6.70 -9.99
N THR A 27 -10.65 7.66 -10.68
CA THR A 27 -10.19 8.10 -12.00
C THR A 27 -9.70 9.52 -11.84
N ILE A 28 -8.42 9.73 -12.15
CA ILE A 28 -7.78 11.03 -11.99
C ILE A 28 -7.38 11.60 -13.34
N ASN A 29 -7.22 12.91 -13.41
CA ASN A 29 -7.02 13.62 -14.68
C ASN A 29 -5.56 13.82 -15.03
N THR A 30 -4.65 13.68 -14.08
CA THR A 30 -3.23 13.91 -14.29
C THR A 30 -2.44 12.77 -13.67
N SER A 31 -1.26 12.50 -14.21
CA SER A 31 -0.37 11.49 -13.64
C SER A 31 0.08 11.95 -12.25
N PRO A 32 -0.02 11.09 -11.23
CA PRO A 32 0.46 11.45 -9.90
C PRO A 32 1.98 11.37 -9.88
N ASP A 33 2.60 12.07 -8.93
CA ASP A 33 4.03 11.97 -8.70
C ASP A 33 4.38 10.75 -7.87
N ARG A 34 3.46 10.36 -6.99
CA ARG A 34 3.65 9.27 -6.05
C ARG A 34 2.37 8.50 -5.86
N VAL A 35 2.51 7.26 -5.44
CA VAL A 35 1.42 6.44 -4.91
C VAL A 35 1.69 6.25 -3.43
N ARG A 36 0.68 6.53 -2.61
CA ARG A 36 0.81 6.50 -1.15
C ARG A 36 -0.34 5.72 -0.53
N ILE A 37 0.00 4.95 0.49
CA ILE A 37 -0.98 4.24 1.29
C ILE A 37 -0.65 4.48 2.76
N TRP A 38 -1.63 5.00 3.52
CA TRP A 38 -1.50 5.17 4.96
C TRP A 38 -2.18 4.01 5.66
N PHE A 39 -1.45 3.40 6.57
CA PHE A 39 -1.93 2.25 7.32
C PHE A 39 -2.31 2.66 8.74
N ASP A 40 -3.06 1.80 9.41
CA ASP A 40 -3.50 2.05 10.79
C ASP A 40 -2.46 1.64 11.83
N SER A 41 -1.29 1.19 11.41
CA SER A 41 -0.21 0.73 12.30
C SER A 41 1.13 1.10 11.69
N GLU A 42 2.15 1.14 12.54
CA GLU A 42 3.52 1.38 12.08
C GLU A 42 4.07 0.15 11.37
N LEU A 43 4.83 0.40 10.33
CA LEU A 43 5.34 -0.62 9.42
C LEU A 43 6.83 -0.84 9.63
N GLU A 44 7.28 -2.08 9.36
CA GLU A 44 8.70 -2.40 9.33
C GLU A 44 9.27 -2.04 7.95
N PRO A 45 10.16 -1.04 7.88
CA PRO A 45 10.65 -0.57 6.58
C PRO A 45 11.35 -1.65 5.76
N ALA A 46 12.09 -2.55 6.42
CA ALA A 46 12.88 -3.55 5.71
C ALA A 46 12.02 -4.61 5.02
N PHE A 47 10.76 -4.76 5.43
CA PHE A 47 9.91 -5.85 4.97
C PHE A 47 8.61 -5.36 4.33
N SER A 48 8.52 -4.09 3.99
CA SER A 48 7.31 -3.51 3.43
C SER A 48 7.60 -3.00 2.02
N THR A 49 6.77 -3.42 1.06
CA THR A 49 6.99 -3.14 -0.36
C THR A 49 5.72 -2.62 -1.00
N ILE A 50 5.90 -1.82 -2.06
CA ILE A 50 4.81 -1.30 -2.88
C ILE A 50 5.30 -1.21 -4.31
N MET A 51 4.43 -1.61 -5.25
CA MET A 51 4.72 -1.48 -6.67
C MET A 51 3.46 -1.14 -7.43
N VAL A 52 3.64 -0.61 -8.65
CA VAL A 52 2.54 -0.20 -9.52
C VAL A 52 2.74 -0.89 -10.86
N HIS A 53 1.68 -1.56 -11.34
CA HIS A 53 1.66 -2.21 -12.65
C HIS A 53 0.68 -1.49 -13.57
N ASN A 54 0.99 -1.49 -14.86
CA ASN A 54 0.02 -1.02 -15.86
C ASN A 54 -0.94 -2.15 -16.24
N ALA A 55 -1.81 -1.90 -17.22
CA ALA A 55 -2.83 -2.86 -17.64
C ALA A 55 -2.24 -4.14 -18.23
N GLU A 56 -1.00 -4.10 -18.73
CA GLU A 56 -0.29 -5.26 -19.26
C GLU A 56 0.53 -5.98 -18.19
N SER A 57 0.34 -5.65 -16.92
CA SER A 57 1.07 -6.22 -15.79
C SER A 57 2.57 -5.91 -15.81
N THR A 58 2.95 -4.82 -16.45
CA THR A 58 4.35 -4.36 -16.43
C THR A 58 4.53 -3.38 -15.27
N MET A 59 5.59 -3.57 -14.50
CA MET A 59 5.92 -2.65 -13.41
C MET A 59 6.34 -1.29 -13.98
N VAL A 60 5.70 -0.24 -13.52
CA VAL A 60 5.94 1.11 -14.06
C VAL A 60 6.46 2.10 -13.02
N ASN A 61 6.53 1.71 -11.76
CA ASN A 61 7.03 2.59 -10.70
C ASN A 61 8.55 2.68 -10.72
N ASN A 62 9.07 3.73 -10.10
CA ASN A 62 10.50 3.84 -9.82
C ASN A 62 10.88 2.85 -8.73
N LYS A 63 12.18 2.60 -8.56
CA LYS A 63 12.64 1.60 -7.61
C LYS A 63 12.98 2.25 -6.28
N ASP A 64 12.03 3.02 -5.74
CA ASP A 64 12.22 3.76 -4.51
C ASP A 64 11.08 3.54 -3.50
N GLY A 65 10.34 2.44 -3.66
CA GLY A 65 9.27 2.09 -2.72
C GLY A 65 9.82 1.99 -1.30
N ARG A 66 9.11 2.59 -0.34
CA ARG A 66 9.62 2.67 1.02
C ARG A 66 8.53 3.02 2.02
N VAL A 67 8.81 2.74 3.28
CA VAL A 67 8.09 3.36 4.38
C VAL A 67 8.71 4.76 4.58
N ASN A 68 7.85 5.77 4.71
CA ASN A 68 8.30 7.15 4.84
C ASN A 68 9.15 7.31 6.10
N PRO A 69 10.33 7.96 6.02
CA PRO A 69 11.24 8.03 7.16
C PRO A 69 10.72 8.88 8.33
N THR A 70 9.72 9.73 8.09
CA THR A 70 9.14 10.56 9.16
C THR A 70 7.70 10.19 9.49
N ASP A 71 7.12 9.20 8.80
CA ASP A 71 5.78 8.68 9.09
C ASP A 71 5.79 7.17 8.87
N ALA A 72 5.95 6.43 9.95
CA ALA A 72 6.09 4.98 9.89
C ALA A 72 4.82 4.25 9.45
N THR A 73 3.69 4.95 9.31
CA THR A 73 2.45 4.37 8.80
C THR A 73 2.28 4.56 7.30
N LEU A 74 3.17 5.32 6.66
CA LEU A 74 3.04 5.70 5.25
C LEU A 74 3.97 4.85 4.39
N LEU A 75 3.38 4.12 3.45
CA LEU A 75 4.10 3.37 2.42
C LEU A 75 3.94 4.12 1.10
N GLU A 76 5.03 4.39 0.41
CA GLU A 76 4.99 5.23 -0.79
C GLU A 76 5.99 4.76 -1.84
N VAL A 77 5.71 5.11 -3.08
CA VAL A 77 6.61 4.89 -4.21
C VAL A 77 6.40 6.01 -5.20
N SER A 78 7.48 6.51 -5.80
CA SER A 78 7.34 7.50 -6.85
C SER A 78 7.09 6.80 -8.19
N VAL A 79 6.42 7.52 -9.08
CA VAL A 79 6.16 7.03 -10.43
C VAL A 79 6.60 8.09 -11.44
N PRO A 80 7.09 7.68 -12.60
CA PRO A 80 7.34 8.61 -13.68
C PRO A 80 6.00 9.09 -14.23
N ARG A 81 6.04 10.00 -15.19
CA ARG A 81 4.81 10.43 -15.86
C ARG A 81 4.18 9.22 -16.53
N LEU A 82 2.95 8.89 -16.12
CA LEU A 82 2.23 7.74 -16.62
C LEU A 82 1.17 8.17 -17.64
N PRO A 83 1.04 7.43 -18.76
CA PRO A 83 -0.02 7.72 -19.73
C PRO A 83 -1.39 7.37 -19.19
N PRO A 84 -2.46 7.86 -19.81
CA PRO A 84 -3.81 7.43 -19.47
C PRO A 84 -3.93 5.92 -19.53
N GLY A 85 -4.65 5.34 -18.58
CA GLY A 85 -4.82 3.89 -18.50
C GLY A 85 -5.21 3.45 -17.11
N LYS A 86 -5.31 2.15 -16.94
CA LYS A 86 -5.66 1.54 -15.66
C LYS A 86 -4.40 0.98 -15.02
N TYR A 87 -4.25 1.25 -13.72
CA TYR A 87 -3.07 0.87 -12.96
C TYR A 87 -3.46 0.07 -11.72
N ARG A 88 -2.62 -0.87 -11.35
CA ARG A 88 -2.80 -1.68 -10.16
C ARG A 88 -1.66 -1.42 -9.19
N VAL A 89 -2.01 -1.09 -7.96
CA VAL A 89 -1.05 -0.91 -6.86
C VAL A 89 -1.04 -2.19 -6.06
N ILE A 90 0.14 -2.77 -5.88
CA ILE A 90 0.31 -4.04 -5.18
C ILE A 90 1.22 -3.78 -3.99
N TRP A 91 0.77 -4.14 -2.79
CA TRP A 91 1.53 -3.87 -1.59
C TRP A 91 1.62 -5.08 -0.69
N SER A 92 2.70 -5.14 0.08
CA SER A 92 2.92 -6.16 1.09
C SER A 92 3.66 -5.50 2.23
N VAL A 93 3.10 -5.56 3.43
CA VAL A 93 3.67 -4.88 4.60
C VAL A 93 3.78 -5.82 5.77
N VAL A 94 4.75 -5.52 6.64
CA VAL A 94 4.90 -6.18 7.92
C VAL A 94 4.74 -5.10 8.98
N ALA A 95 3.80 -5.31 9.91
CA ALA A 95 3.62 -4.41 11.03
C ALA A 95 4.74 -4.60 12.05
N ARG A 96 4.92 -3.61 12.93
CA ARG A 96 5.98 -3.64 13.95
C ARG A 96 5.96 -4.88 14.80
N ASP A 97 4.81 -5.51 14.99
CA ASP A 97 4.70 -6.75 15.76
C ASP A 97 5.00 -8.01 14.94
N GLY A 98 5.37 -7.87 13.67
CA GLY A 98 5.81 -8.98 12.83
C GLY A 98 4.73 -9.61 11.96
N HIS A 99 3.48 -9.16 12.00
CA HIS A 99 2.43 -9.74 11.16
C HIS A 99 2.44 -9.16 9.77
N LEU A 100 2.30 -10.04 8.77
CA LEU A 100 2.30 -9.67 7.36
C LEU A 100 0.86 -9.50 6.87
N THR A 101 0.61 -8.43 6.11
CA THR A 101 -0.61 -8.27 5.33
C THR A 101 -0.24 -7.84 3.91
N SER A 102 -1.09 -8.17 2.95
CA SER A 102 -0.86 -7.80 1.56
C SER A 102 -2.19 -7.55 0.86
N GLY A 103 -2.13 -6.80 -0.22
CA GLY A 103 -3.33 -6.51 -0.99
C GLY A 103 -2.99 -5.72 -2.23
N ASP A 104 -4.05 -5.29 -2.91
CA ASP A 104 -3.91 -4.50 -4.12
C ASP A 104 -5.16 -3.67 -4.34
N TYR A 105 -5.01 -2.63 -5.16
CA TYR A 105 -6.14 -1.84 -5.61
C TYR A 105 -5.81 -1.23 -6.95
N THR A 106 -6.83 -0.69 -7.62
CA THR A 106 -6.66 -0.07 -8.93
C THR A 106 -7.10 1.38 -8.90
N PHE A 107 -6.47 2.16 -9.77
CA PHE A 107 -6.91 3.50 -10.13
C PHE A 107 -6.70 3.69 -11.62
N SER A 108 -7.30 4.73 -12.18
CA SER A 108 -7.17 5.02 -13.61
C SER A 108 -6.75 6.45 -13.81
N ILE A 109 -6.02 6.71 -14.89
CA ILE A 109 -5.69 8.05 -15.35
C ILE A 109 -6.47 8.28 -16.65
N ARG A 110 -7.20 9.38 -16.69
CA ARG A 110 -8.00 9.76 -17.84
C ARG A 110 -7.18 10.47 -18.89
#